data_e2a137629e467bf97f19cd8a5300d1b7
#
_entry.id   e2a137629e467bf97f19cd8a5300d1b7
#
_cell.length_a   1.000
_cell.length_b   1.000
_cell.length_c   1.000
_cell.angle_alpha   90.00
_cell.angle_beta   90.00
_cell.angle_gamma   90.00
#
_symmetry.space_group_name_H-M   'P 1'
#
loop_
_entity.id
_entity.type
_entity.pdbx_description
1 polymer ?
#
loop_
_entity_poly.entity_id
_entity_poly.type
_entity_poly.pdbx_seq_one_letter_code
_entity_poly.pdbx_strand_id
1 'polypeptide(L)'
;MQYETLNQLFFAAMETHRKPDALLVKSEGSWRPVSSQEFLEKARNLALGFHELGLKHGDRVALLSENRAEWFFIDTALQILGVVNVPIYSTLPAQQVSYIIRNSESKAVVASTASQQEKTVSIRADLSTVEHFIAIETPTPSGFEGLTLDDVTSLGTKKAESEPDLHRELASKVRPDDLATIIYTSGTTGDPKGVMLTHSNFVSNVKGTLQALPPLTTADVALSALPYAHVFERLAAHYLFPAAGITIAIAEGVDKIPENLAEIRPTVMTFAPRLYEKMHARVLENVSQASPARKRLFWWAVGVGREHGSYRLKSEAPPTFLNLKYKVATALVFKKLQQRVGGRLRFFVSGAAPLAPEIAEFFWSAGITILEGYGLTETSPVIAVNPYKGIRFGTVGQTIPEVEVKIAEDGEILTRGPNVMTGYYKNEVATREALEEDGWFHTGDVGVLSSDGYLTITDRKKDIIVTAGGKNIAPQPIENRFKANAYIAEVVLVGNQRRFASALVVPDFERLGLWAESQGLSLEDMQALVEHPKVVELLQSQVDEINADLAQFEKVKKVRLLAKEFTIDDGELTPTLKVKRNVIETRYKKLIDQMYS
;
A
#
# COMPACT_ATOMS: atom_id res chain seq x y z
N MET A 1 22.47 6.86 13.74
CA MET A 1 21.78 7.11 15.03
C MET A 1 21.54 5.77 15.72
N GLN A 2 21.87 5.68 17.02
CA GLN A 2 21.55 4.50 17.82
C GLN A 2 20.18 4.73 18.47
N TYR A 3 19.16 4.13 17.96
CA TYR A 3 17.84 4.02 18.57
C TYR A 3 17.39 2.56 18.50
N GLU A 4 16.69 2.09 19.54
CA GLU A 4 16.24 0.70 19.70
C GLU A 4 14.71 0.62 19.75
N THR A 5 14.04 1.75 20.06
CA THR A 5 12.59 1.86 20.13
C THR A 5 12.08 2.98 19.23
N LEU A 6 10.79 2.94 18.87
CA LEU A 6 10.17 3.93 18.00
C LEU A 6 10.13 5.32 18.64
N ASN A 7 9.89 5.40 19.96
CA ASN A 7 9.91 6.68 20.67
C ASN A 7 11.31 7.31 20.65
N GLN A 8 12.39 6.52 20.82
CA GLN A 8 13.76 7.01 20.67
C GLN A 8 14.05 7.49 19.25
N LEU A 9 13.54 6.77 18.23
CA LEU A 9 13.63 7.19 16.83
C LEU A 9 12.96 8.56 16.63
N PHE A 10 11.74 8.75 17.14
CA PHE A 10 11.04 10.02 17.01
C PHE A 10 11.74 11.17 17.69
N PHE A 11 12.17 11.01 18.95
CA PHE A 11 12.93 12.04 19.63
C PHE A 11 14.22 12.38 18.87
N ALA A 12 14.99 11.35 18.49
CA ALA A 12 16.22 11.55 17.74
C ALA A 12 15.99 12.27 16.40
N ALA A 13 14.95 11.88 15.65
CA ALA A 13 14.61 12.48 14.38
C ALA A 13 14.21 13.95 14.52
N MET A 14 13.26 14.25 15.39
CA MET A 14 12.71 15.60 15.55
C MET A 14 13.74 16.57 16.16
N GLU A 15 14.54 16.13 17.11
CA GLU A 15 15.56 16.95 17.78
C GLU A 15 16.81 17.17 16.95
N THR A 16 17.18 16.19 16.11
CA THR A 16 18.35 16.31 15.22
C THR A 16 18.05 17.18 14.01
N HIS A 17 16.93 16.89 13.31
CA HIS A 17 16.61 17.56 12.04
C HIS A 17 15.96 18.93 12.24
N ARG A 18 15.23 19.15 13.34
CA ARG A 18 14.61 20.43 13.72
C ARG A 18 13.90 21.14 12.56
N LYS A 19 13.13 20.36 11.79
CA LYS A 19 12.45 20.84 10.59
C LYS A 19 11.41 21.90 10.95
N PRO A 20 11.33 23.03 10.22
CA PRO A 20 10.21 23.96 10.35
C PRO A 20 8.92 23.43 9.71
N ASP A 21 9.03 22.38 8.92
CA ASP A 21 8.02 21.77 8.06
C ASP A 21 8.10 20.23 8.10
N ALA A 22 8.17 19.63 9.29
CA ALA A 22 8.21 18.18 9.43
C ALA A 22 6.98 17.51 8.78
N LEU A 23 5.79 18.12 8.94
CA LEU A 23 4.58 17.77 8.21
C LEU A 23 4.05 18.98 7.44
N LEU A 24 3.39 18.71 6.31
CA LEU A 24 2.58 19.67 5.57
C LEU A 24 1.14 19.16 5.53
N VAL A 25 0.21 19.96 6.02
CA VAL A 25 -1.23 19.65 6.09
C VAL A 25 -1.98 20.68 5.28
N LYS A 26 -2.89 20.27 4.42
CA LYS A 26 -3.71 21.21 3.67
C LYS A 26 -4.94 21.62 4.48
N SER A 27 -5.09 22.91 4.69
CA SER A 27 -6.23 23.52 5.38
C SER A 27 -6.65 24.77 4.63
N GLU A 28 -7.95 24.92 4.37
CA GLU A 28 -8.52 26.10 3.67
C GLU A 28 -7.80 26.38 2.32
N GLY A 29 -7.45 25.31 1.58
CA GLY A 29 -6.79 25.41 0.27
C GLY A 29 -5.30 25.72 0.31
N SER A 30 -4.68 25.84 1.49
CA SER A 30 -3.27 26.17 1.66
C SER A 30 -2.53 25.10 2.47
N TRP A 31 -1.28 24.82 2.09
CA TRP A 31 -0.40 23.91 2.82
C TRP A 31 0.19 24.61 4.04
N ARG A 32 -0.14 24.13 5.24
CA ARG A 32 0.36 24.64 6.53
C ARG A 32 1.45 23.71 7.05
N PRO A 33 2.63 24.25 7.43
CA PRO A 33 3.66 23.45 8.04
C PRO A 33 3.36 23.17 9.52
N VAL A 34 3.75 21.96 9.96
CA VAL A 34 3.89 21.58 11.36
C VAL A 34 5.37 21.36 11.61
N SER A 35 5.96 22.13 12.51
CA SER A 35 7.39 22.00 12.82
C SER A 35 7.70 20.76 13.67
N SER A 36 8.97 20.35 13.71
CA SER A 36 9.43 19.29 14.62
C SER A 36 9.12 19.61 16.08
N GLN A 37 9.22 20.87 16.47
CA GLN A 37 8.91 21.31 17.84
C GLN A 37 7.42 21.18 18.13
N GLU A 38 6.56 21.70 17.25
CA GLU A 38 5.11 21.57 17.39
C GLU A 38 4.66 20.11 17.41
N PHE A 39 5.29 19.26 16.57
CA PHE A 39 5.03 17.82 16.55
C PHE A 39 5.30 17.20 17.94
N LEU A 40 6.51 17.45 18.50
CA LEU A 40 6.88 16.90 19.80
C LEU A 40 5.98 17.41 20.92
N GLU A 41 5.58 18.68 20.87
CA GLU A 41 4.67 19.25 21.87
C GLU A 41 3.29 18.58 21.82
N LYS A 42 2.71 18.44 20.63
CA LYS A 42 1.41 17.76 20.45
C LYS A 42 1.47 16.31 20.91
N ALA A 43 2.53 15.56 20.50
CA ALA A 43 2.72 14.18 20.91
C ALA A 43 2.90 14.03 22.43
N ARG A 44 3.69 14.92 23.06
CA ARG A 44 3.86 14.98 24.53
C ARG A 44 2.53 15.21 25.23
N ASN A 45 1.79 16.24 24.82
CA ASN A 45 0.54 16.60 25.48
C ASN A 45 -0.50 15.49 25.35
N LEU A 46 -0.60 14.84 24.18
CA LEU A 46 -1.46 13.66 24.00
C LEU A 46 -1.00 12.48 24.87
N ALA A 47 0.30 12.18 24.93
CA ALA A 47 0.81 11.10 25.76
C ALA A 47 0.44 11.30 27.22
N LEU A 48 0.67 12.49 27.76
CA LEU A 48 0.32 12.81 29.14
C LEU A 48 -1.19 12.85 29.36
N GLY A 49 -1.99 13.26 28.38
CA GLY A 49 -3.44 13.20 28.43
C GLY A 49 -3.95 11.75 28.50
N PHE A 50 -3.44 10.86 27.66
CA PHE A 50 -3.75 9.43 27.72
C PHE A 50 -3.31 8.80 29.05
N HIS A 51 -2.17 9.23 29.59
CA HIS A 51 -1.70 8.81 30.92
C HIS A 51 -2.69 9.23 32.04
N GLU A 52 -3.19 10.47 32.01
CA GLU A 52 -4.21 10.96 32.97
C GLU A 52 -5.55 10.23 32.83
N LEU A 53 -5.90 9.71 31.65
CA LEU A 53 -7.04 8.81 31.46
C LEU A 53 -6.80 7.39 32.02
N GLY A 54 -5.63 7.12 32.58
CA GLY A 54 -5.29 5.83 33.20
C GLY A 54 -4.78 4.78 32.23
N LEU A 55 -4.48 5.11 30.97
CA LEU A 55 -3.83 4.19 30.03
C LEU A 55 -2.40 3.89 30.49
N LYS A 56 -2.03 2.62 30.46
CA LYS A 56 -0.76 2.10 30.98
C LYS A 56 -0.01 1.34 29.88
N HIS A 57 1.29 1.19 30.10
CA HIS A 57 2.14 0.32 29.28
C HIS A 57 1.47 -1.04 29.04
N GLY A 58 1.46 -1.47 27.78
CA GLY A 58 0.82 -2.71 27.33
C GLY A 58 -0.69 -2.64 27.10
N ASP A 59 -1.37 -1.55 27.47
CA ASP A 59 -2.76 -1.33 27.09
C ASP A 59 -2.90 -1.13 25.58
N ARG A 60 -4.08 -1.37 25.01
CA ARG A 60 -4.35 -1.24 23.57
C ARG A 60 -5.31 -0.09 23.34
N VAL A 61 -5.02 0.69 22.30
CA VAL A 61 -5.88 1.79 21.82
C VAL A 61 -6.21 1.55 20.35
N ALA A 62 -7.48 1.45 20.03
CA ALA A 62 -7.95 1.36 18.65
C ALA A 62 -7.98 2.74 18.01
N LEU A 63 -7.35 2.89 16.85
CA LEU A 63 -7.33 4.14 16.08
C LEU A 63 -8.06 3.94 14.75
N LEU A 64 -9.29 4.43 14.67
CA LEU A 64 -10.17 4.39 13.51
C LEU A 64 -10.16 5.76 12.82
N SER A 65 -9.28 5.94 11.84
CA SER A 65 -9.05 7.25 11.25
C SER A 65 -8.55 7.16 9.80
N GLU A 66 -8.97 8.14 9.01
CA GLU A 66 -8.36 8.51 7.75
C GLU A 66 -6.97 9.10 7.98
N ASN A 67 -6.21 9.31 6.89
CA ASN A 67 -4.91 9.97 6.93
C ASN A 67 -5.05 11.43 7.35
N ARG A 68 -4.35 11.80 8.42
CA ARG A 68 -4.35 13.15 8.99
C ARG A 68 -3.18 13.35 9.95
N ALA A 69 -2.88 14.59 10.31
CA ALA A 69 -1.75 14.88 11.19
C ALA A 69 -1.94 14.30 12.61
N GLU A 70 -3.18 14.30 13.12
CA GLU A 70 -3.49 13.76 14.44
C GLU A 70 -3.15 12.27 14.54
N TRP A 71 -3.21 11.54 13.43
CA TRP A 71 -2.79 10.14 13.39
C TRP A 71 -1.31 10.00 13.82
N PHE A 72 -0.42 10.88 13.29
CA PHE A 72 0.99 10.93 13.69
C PHE A 72 1.18 11.23 15.16
N PHE A 73 0.45 12.24 15.68
CA PHE A 73 0.59 12.65 17.07
C PHE A 73 0.09 11.59 18.03
N ILE A 74 -1.05 10.94 17.71
CA ILE A 74 -1.63 9.86 18.50
C ILE A 74 -0.70 8.65 18.51
N ASP A 75 -0.24 8.19 17.34
CA ASP A 75 0.67 7.04 17.27
C ASP A 75 1.94 7.29 18.09
N THR A 76 2.58 8.46 17.92
CA THR A 76 3.76 8.82 18.70
C THR A 76 3.46 8.92 20.21
N ALA A 77 2.32 9.46 20.60
CA ALA A 77 1.89 9.53 21.99
C ALA A 77 1.74 8.15 22.63
N LEU A 78 1.13 7.21 21.91
CA LEU A 78 0.99 5.82 22.34
C LEU A 78 2.35 5.14 22.48
N GLN A 79 3.27 5.37 21.51
CA GLN A 79 4.64 4.83 21.57
C GLN A 79 5.42 5.39 22.78
N ILE A 80 5.23 6.66 23.16
CA ILE A 80 5.84 7.26 24.37
C ILE A 80 5.38 6.54 25.63
N LEU A 81 4.14 6.11 25.71
CA LEU A 81 3.57 5.40 26.85
C LEU A 81 3.85 3.89 26.86
N GLY A 82 4.34 3.32 25.77
CA GLY A 82 4.37 1.86 25.57
C GLY A 82 2.97 1.26 25.44
N VAL A 83 2.01 2.06 24.97
CA VAL A 83 0.64 1.64 24.66
C VAL A 83 0.57 1.14 23.24
N VAL A 84 -0.05 -0.02 23.04
CA VAL A 84 -0.12 -0.70 21.75
C VAL A 84 -1.17 -0.05 20.86
N ASN A 85 -0.76 0.51 19.73
CA ASN A 85 -1.68 1.05 18.74
C ASN A 85 -2.32 -0.08 17.94
N VAL A 86 -3.67 -0.08 17.84
CA VAL A 86 -4.45 -0.98 17.01
C VAL A 86 -5.08 -0.17 15.87
N PRO A 87 -4.37 0.01 14.74
CA PRO A 87 -4.88 0.81 13.64
C PRO A 87 -5.99 0.07 12.89
N ILE A 88 -7.08 0.78 12.60
CA ILE A 88 -8.24 0.24 11.91
C ILE A 88 -8.48 1.05 10.64
N TYR A 89 -8.66 0.35 9.50
CA TYR A 89 -9.01 1.00 8.25
C TYR A 89 -10.37 1.69 8.34
N SER A 90 -10.43 2.95 7.97
CA SER A 90 -11.67 3.76 7.96
C SER A 90 -12.74 3.20 7.01
N THR A 91 -12.35 2.40 6.03
CA THR A 91 -13.24 1.75 5.07
C THR A 91 -13.89 0.46 5.59
N LEU A 92 -13.50 -0.05 6.75
CA LEU A 92 -14.10 -1.27 7.30
C LEU A 92 -15.54 -1.03 7.77
N PRO A 93 -16.45 -1.99 7.54
CA PRO A 93 -17.81 -1.94 8.08
C PRO A 93 -17.80 -2.09 9.60
N ALA A 94 -18.84 -1.57 10.27
CA ALA A 94 -18.95 -1.50 11.73
C ALA A 94 -18.74 -2.85 12.43
N GLN A 95 -19.25 -3.95 11.87
CA GLN A 95 -19.07 -5.29 12.44
C GLN A 95 -17.61 -5.74 12.49
N GLN A 96 -16.81 -5.45 11.46
CA GLN A 96 -15.39 -5.78 11.44
C GLN A 96 -14.61 -4.87 12.40
N VAL A 97 -14.99 -3.59 12.51
CA VAL A 97 -14.45 -2.66 13.51
C VAL A 97 -14.71 -3.21 14.92
N SER A 98 -15.95 -3.63 15.21
CA SER A 98 -16.33 -4.26 16.49
C SER A 98 -15.46 -5.48 16.80
N TYR A 99 -15.29 -6.38 15.81
CA TYR A 99 -14.45 -7.56 15.97
C TYR A 99 -13.01 -7.19 16.37
N ILE A 100 -12.39 -6.24 15.66
CA ILE A 100 -11.00 -5.84 15.92
C ILE A 100 -10.84 -5.25 17.32
N ILE A 101 -11.74 -4.35 17.73
CA ILE A 101 -11.70 -3.70 19.05
C ILE A 101 -11.87 -4.71 20.17
N ARG A 102 -12.83 -5.63 20.03
CA ARG A 102 -13.09 -6.69 21.02
C ARG A 102 -11.94 -7.69 21.09
N ASN A 103 -11.46 -8.19 19.93
CA ASN A 103 -10.38 -9.17 19.89
C ASN A 103 -9.08 -8.61 20.47
N SER A 104 -8.74 -7.34 20.15
CA SER A 104 -7.58 -6.65 20.70
C SER A 104 -7.74 -6.26 22.17
N GLU A 105 -8.96 -6.32 22.73
CA GLU A 105 -9.28 -5.82 24.09
C GLU A 105 -8.83 -4.38 24.27
N SER A 106 -9.11 -3.53 23.27
CA SER A 106 -8.77 -2.11 23.35
C SER A 106 -9.51 -1.43 24.48
N LYS A 107 -8.79 -0.63 25.29
CA LYS A 107 -9.35 0.16 26.38
C LYS A 107 -9.87 1.51 25.95
N ALA A 108 -9.33 2.05 24.86
CA ALA A 108 -9.84 3.28 24.28
C ALA A 108 -10.01 3.12 22.76
N VAL A 109 -10.94 3.89 22.21
CA VAL A 109 -11.18 4.01 20.78
C VAL A 109 -11.10 5.48 20.41
N VAL A 110 -10.21 5.80 19.48
CA VAL A 110 -10.09 7.15 18.89
C VAL A 110 -10.70 7.10 17.49
N ALA A 111 -11.76 7.89 17.25
CA ALA A 111 -12.46 7.95 15.97
C ALA A 111 -12.36 9.34 15.34
N SER A 112 -12.04 9.42 14.05
CA SER A 112 -11.75 10.68 13.38
C SER A 112 -13.00 11.48 13.01
N THR A 113 -13.60 11.17 11.87
CA THR A 113 -14.72 11.91 11.28
C THR A 113 -16.07 11.51 11.88
N ALA A 114 -17.10 12.32 11.65
CA ALA A 114 -18.46 12.00 12.07
C ALA A 114 -18.87 10.57 11.63
N SER A 115 -18.54 10.17 10.41
CA SER A 115 -18.83 8.82 9.90
C SER A 115 -18.15 7.70 10.71
N GLN A 116 -16.89 7.90 11.14
CA GLN A 116 -16.19 6.93 11.98
C GLN A 116 -16.73 6.92 13.41
N GLN A 117 -17.10 8.09 13.92
CA GLN A 117 -17.74 8.22 15.22
C GLN A 117 -19.12 7.54 15.26
N GLU A 118 -19.93 7.69 14.20
CA GLU A 118 -21.23 6.99 14.06
C GLU A 118 -21.05 5.46 14.04
N LYS A 119 -20.00 4.95 13.39
CA LYS A 119 -19.66 3.51 13.47
C LYS A 119 -19.42 3.08 14.92
N THR A 120 -18.65 3.86 15.70
CA THR A 120 -18.38 3.51 17.11
C THR A 120 -19.63 3.58 17.96
N VAL A 121 -20.53 4.54 17.71
CA VAL A 121 -21.83 4.63 18.37
C VAL A 121 -22.66 3.39 18.10
N SER A 122 -22.73 2.95 16.84
CA SER A 122 -23.56 1.80 16.42
C SER A 122 -23.14 0.45 17.03
N ILE A 123 -21.86 0.32 17.42
CA ILE A 123 -21.30 -0.92 17.99
C ILE A 123 -20.97 -0.80 19.49
N ARG A 124 -21.25 0.35 20.09
CA ARG A 124 -20.84 0.66 21.48
C ARG A 124 -21.28 -0.41 22.49
N ALA A 125 -22.48 -0.93 22.35
CA ALA A 125 -23.03 -1.94 23.25
C ALA A 125 -22.19 -3.26 23.27
N ASP A 126 -21.46 -3.53 22.18
CA ASP A 126 -20.62 -4.72 22.05
C ASP A 126 -19.20 -4.52 22.62
N LEU A 127 -18.81 -3.30 22.98
CA LEU A 127 -17.44 -2.90 23.32
C LEU A 127 -17.22 -2.80 24.83
N SER A 128 -17.42 -3.90 25.55
CA SER A 128 -17.37 -3.94 27.04
C SER A 128 -16.00 -3.62 27.64
N THR A 129 -14.91 -3.74 26.88
CA THR A 129 -13.54 -3.45 27.33
C THR A 129 -13.15 -1.99 27.15
N VAL A 130 -13.94 -1.21 26.39
CA VAL A 130 -13.62 0.19 26.06
C VAL A 130 -14.09 1.09 27.20
N GLU A 131 -13.12 1.72 27.85
CA GLU A 131 -13.34 2.69 28.94
C GLU A 131 -13.50 4.12 28.39
N HIS A 132 -12.81 4.45 27.26
CA HIS A 132 -12.79 5.79 26.69
C HIS A 132 -13.11 5.79 25.19
N PHE A 133 -14.09 6.59 24.79
CA PHE A 133 -14.37 6.95 23.40
C PHE A 133 -13.90 8.37 23.16
N ILE A 134 -13.09 8.60 22.13
CA ILE A 134 -12.43 9.87 21.87
C ILE A 134 -12.68 10.27 20.41
N ALA A 135 -13.26 11.45 20.22
CA ALA A 135 -13.52 12.03 18.90
C ALA A 135 -12.38 12.98 18.50
N ILE A 136 -11.89 12.87 17.26
CA ILE A 136 -10.92 13.83 16.73
C ILE A 136 -11.65 15.08 16.21
N GLU A 137 -12.70 14.91 15.40
CA GLU A 137 -13.48 16.02 14.86
C GLU A 137 -14.69 16.38 15.73
N THR A 138 -15.01 17.67 15.72
CA THR A 138 -16.18 18.24 16.37
C THR A 138 -16.97 19.11 15.39
N PRO A 139 -18.31 19.24 15.51
CA PRO A 139 -19.15 18.62 16.56
C PRO A 139 -19.28 17.10 16.36
N THR A 140 -19.47 16.38 17.47
CA THR A 140 -19.70 14.94 17.46
C THR A 140 -21.13 14.60 17.04
N PRO A 141 -21.37 13.44 16.42
CA PRO A 141 -22.72 13.02 16.06
C PRO A 141 -23.60 12.74 17.29
N SER A 142 -24.91 12.75 17.08
CA SER A 142 -25.88 12.40 18.13
C SER A 142 -25.62 10.98 18.67
N GLY A 143 -25.65 10.85 19.99
CA GLY A 143 -25.39 9.59 20.68
C GLY A 143 -23.91 9.26 20.91
N PHE A 144 -22.99 10.10 20.45
CA PHE A 144 -21.59 9.98 20.84
C PHE A 144 -21.38 10.50 22.26
N GLU A 145 -21.09 9.59 23.16
CA GLU A 145 -20.74 9.88 24.55
C GLU A 145 -19.25 9.61 24.75
N GLY A 146 -18.44 10.63 24.94
CA GLY A 146 -17.00 10.49 25.09
C GLY A 146 -16.29 11.83 25.19
N LEU A 147 -14.99 11.79 25.09
CA LEU A 147 -14.09 12.93 25.12
C LEU A 147 -13.78 13.39 23.69
N THR A 148 -13.36 14.64 23.56
CA THR A 148 -12.70 15.12 22.34
C THR A 148 -11.19 14.96 22.47
N LEU A 149 -10.48 14.96 21.34
CA LEU A 149 -9.01 14.95 21.34
C LEU A 149 -8.45 16.21 22.03
N ASP A 150 -9.18 17.33 21.96
CA ASP A 150 -8.84 18.58 22.64
C ASP A 150 -8.98 18.45 24.17
N ASP A 151 -9.96 17.70 24.66
CA ASP A 151 -10.07 17.39 26.10
C ASP A 151 -8.85 16.60 26.58
N VAL A 152 -8.48 15.56 25.84
CA VAL A 152 -7.29 14.74 26.14
C VAL A 152 -6.01 15.60 26.10
N THR A 153 -5.87 16.44 25.08
CA THR A 153 -4.74 17.37 24.95
C THR A 153 -4.67 18.35 26.12
N SER A 154 -5.84 18.86 26.56
CA SER A 154 -5.93 19.81 27.69
C SER A 154 -5.54 19.18 29.02
N LEU A 155 -5.92 17.91 29.26
CA LEU A 155 -5.46 17.15 30.42
C LEU A 155 -3.94 17.00 30.42
N GLY A 156 -3.37 16.60 29.27
CA GLY A 156 -1.93 16.43 29.13
C GLY A 156 -1.13 17.73 29.21
N THR A 157 -1.68 18.84 28.73
CA THR A 157 -1.04 20.16 28.85
C THR A 157 -0.91 20.56 30.34
N LYS A 158 -1.96 20.41 31.13
CA LYS A 158 -1.91 20.64 32.58
C LYS A 158 -0.91 19.73 33.28
N LYS A 159 -0.85 18.46 32.86
CA LYS A 159 0.11 17.51 33.42
C LYS A 159 1.55 17.89 33.04
N ALA A 160 1.79 18.34 31.81
CA ALA A 160 3.10 18.79 31.34
C ALA A 160 3.60 20.04 32.07
N GLU A 161 2.71 20.93 32.53
CA GLU A 161 3.06 22.10 33.35
C GLU A 161 3.56 21.68 34.73
N SER A 162 2.94 20.66 35.34
CA SER A 162 3.31 20.16 36.67
C SER A 162 4.48 19.20 36.64
N GLU A 163 4.60 18.38 35.58
CA GLU A 163 5.63 17.34 35.44
C GLU A 163 6.22 17.35 34.00
N PRO A 164 7.06 18.34 33.66
CA PRO A 164 7.50 18.60 32.28
C PRO A 164 8.28 17.43 31.65
N ASP A 165 9.01 16.64 32.44
CA ASP A 165 9.86 15.54 31.97
C ASP A 165 9.19 14.16 32.06
N LEU A 166 7.97 14.05 32.61
CA LEU A 166 7.29 12.77 32.81
C LEU A 166 7.15 11.96 31.51
N HIS A 167 6.87 12.60 30.38
CA HIS A 167 6.76 11.93 29.09
C HIS A 167 8.08 11.23 28.68
N ARG A 168 9.24 11.81 29.01
CA ARG A 168 10.55 11.19 28.76
C ARG A 168 10.84 10.05 29.72
N GLU A 169 10.43 10.20 30.98
CA GLU A 169 10.53 9.14 31.97
C GLU A 169 9.71 7.92 31.53
N LEU A 170 8.46 8.13 31.09
CA LEU A 170 7.59 7.07 30.59
C LEU A 170 8.18 6.42 29.34
N ALA A 171 8.66 7.23 28.39
CA ALA A 171 9.31 6.72 27.18
C ALA A 171 10.56 5.90 27.45
N SER A 172 11.32 6.21 28.50
CA SER A 172 12.53 5.47 28.88
C SER A 172 12.25 4.06 29.42
N LYS A 173 11.02 3.78 29.83
CA LYS A 173 10.58 2.47 30.32
C LYS A 173 10.21 1.51 29.19
N VAL A 174 10.00 2.03 27.97
CA VAL A 174 9.65 1.22 26.80
C VAL A 174 10.88 0.48 26.29
N ARG A 175 10.69 -0.84 26.06
CA ARG A 175 11.74 -1.76 25.63
C ARG A 175 11.61 -2.10 24.14
N PRO A 176 12.70 -2.52 23.49
CA PRO A 176 12.68 -2.96 22.10
C PRO A 176 11.67 -4.08 21.81
N ASP A 177 11.52 -5.01 22.76
CA ASP A 177 10.64 -6.18 22.62
C ASP A 177 9.16 -5.90 23.00
N ASP A 178 8.85 -4.71 23.50
CA ASP A 178 7.48 -4.33 23.77
C ASP A 178 6.70 -4.22 22.46
N LEU A 179 5.41 -4.59 22.51
CA LEU A 179 4.52 -4.45 21.35
C LEU A 179 4.27 -2.97 21.04
N ALA A 180 4.60 -2.58 19.83
CA ALA A 180 4.28 -1.25 19.29
C ALA A 180 2.86 -1.22 18.71
N THR A 181 2.42 -2.34 18.13
CA THR A 181 1.14 -2.40 17.42
C THR A 181 0.63 -3.82 17.23
N ILE A 182 -0.70 -3.93 17.03
CA ILE A 182 -1.36 -5.12 16.51
C ILE A 182 -2.10 -4.69 15.23
N ILE A 183 -1.62 -5.14 14.06
CA ILE A 183 -2.22 -4.80 12.77
C ILE A 183 -3.06 -5.99 12.29
N TYR A 184 -4.36 -5.77 12.10
CA TYR A 184 -5.26 -6.82 11.63
C TYR A 184 -5.21 -6.97 10.11
N THR A 185 -4.85 -8.17 9.67
CA THR A 185 -4.83 -8.54 8.23
C THR A 185 -6.03 -9.39 7.90
N SER A 186 -6.69 -9.08 6.79
CA SER A 186 -7.76 -9.92 6.26
C SER A 186 -7.15 -11.21 5.70
N GLY A 187 -7.22 -12.28 6.48
CA GLY A 187 -6.97 -13.62 5.95
C GLY A 187 -7.94 -13.92 4.80
N THR A 188 -7.54 -14.79 3.89
CA THR A 188 -8.43 -15.22 2.78
C THR A 188 -9.55 -16.15 3.25
N THR A 189 -9.44 -16.68 4.49
CA THR A 189 -10.40 -17.62 5.09
C THR A 189 -10.58 -17.26 6.55
N GLY A 190 -11.71 -16.62 6.92
CA GLY A 190 -12.09 -16.39 8.31
C GLY A 190 -11.89 -14.96 8.83
N ASP A 191 -11.92 -14.82 10.15
CA ASP A 191 -11.75 -13.54 10.84
C ASP A 191 -10.34 -12.96 10.65
N PRO A 192 -10.18 -11.63 10.66
CA PRO A 192 -8.87 -10.99 10.56
C PRO A 192 -7.92 -11.43 11.68
N LYS A 193 -6.66 -11.72 11.31
CA LYS A 193 -5.61 -12.07 12.27
C LYS A 193 -4.84 -10.83 12.70
N GLY A 194 -4.63 -10.64 13.99
CA GLY A 194 -3.86 -9.52 14.55
C GLY A 194 -2.36 -9.83 14.55
N VAL A 195 -1.60 -9.21 13.66
CA VAL A 195 -0.15 -9.34 13.57
C VAL A 195 0.50 -8.52 14.67
N MET A 196 1.29 -9.13 15.54
CA MET A 196 1.98 -8.50 16.65
C MET A 196 3.39 -8.03 16.23
N LEU A 197 3.61 -6.71 16.23
CA LEU A 197 4.89 -6.12 15.89
C LEU A 197 5.46 -5.32 17.06
N THR A 198 6.74 -5.55 17.36
CA THR A 198 7.47 -4.87 18.42
C THR A 198 8.13 -3.58 17.93
N HIS A 199 8.62 -2.77 18.85
CA HIS A 199 9.44 -1.61 18.53
C HIS A 199 10.70 -2.01 17.72
N SER A 200 11.38 -3.09 18.12
CA SER A 200 12.58 -3.57 17.45
C SER A 200 12.31 -4.05 16.03
N ASN A 201 11.14 -4.68 15.76
CA ASN A 201 10.78 -5.11 14.41
C ASN A 201 10.76 -3.92 13.44
N PHE A 202 10.10 -2.82 13.81
CA PHE A 202 10.08 -1.62 12.97
C PHE A 202 11.43 -0.93 12.89
N VAL A 203 12.12 -0.79 14.00
CA VAL A 203 13.42 -0.11 14.03
C VAL A 203 14.45 -0.81 13.15
N SER A 204 14.51 -2.15 13.19
CA SER A 204 15.38 -2.92 12.30
C SER A 204 15.01 -2.73 10.84
N ASN A 205 13.72 -2.75 10.54
CA ASN A 205 13.22 -2.57 9.17
C ASN A 205 13.48 -1.16 8.63
N VAL A 206 13.35 -0.10 9.47
CA VAL A 206 13.76 1.26 9.11
C VAL A 206 15.25 1.32 8.78
N LYS A 207 16.10 0.75 9.65
CA LYS A 207 17.56 0.74 9.45
C LYS A 207 17.96 0.02 8.16
N GLY A 208 17.43 -1.19 7.94
CA GLY A 208 17.69 -1.98 6.74
C GLY A 208 17.21 -1.30 5.48
N THR A 209 16.01 -0.73 5.50
CA THR A 209 15.42 -0.05 4.34
C THR A 209 16.19 1.24 3.98
N LEU A 210 16.61 2.04 4.98
CA LEU A 210 17.43 3.24 4.74
C LEU A 210 18.78 2.90 4.08
N GLN A 211 19.36 1.74 4.38
CA GLN A 211 20.60 1.29 3.74
C GLN A 211 20.40 0.79 2.31
N ALA A 212 19.24 0.18 2.03
CA ALA A 212 18.91 -0.37 0.72
C ALA A 212 18.43 0.69 -0.29
N LEU A 213 17.78 1.75 0.19
CA LEU A 213 17.30 2.85 -0.66
C LEU A 213 18.42 3.84 -1.04
N PRO A 214 18.21 4.64 -2.12
CA PRO A 214 19.08 5.79 -2.39
C PRO A 214 19.15 6.72 -1.19
N PRO A 215 20.28 7.40 -0.94
CA PRO A 215 20.39 8.31 0.19
C PRO A 215 19.24 9.32 0.24
N LEU A 216 18.49 9.26 1.32
CA LEU A 216 17.42 10.20 1.65
C LEU A 216 18.01 11.34 2.47
N THR A 217 17.51 12.56 2.26
CA THR A 217 18.07 13.77 2.89
C THR A 217 16.98 14.70 3.39
N THR A 218 17.35 15.65 4.23
CA THR A 218 16.44 16.69 4.74
C THR A 218 15.90 17.63 3.65
N ALA A 219 16.47 17.60 2.45
CA ALA A 219 15.97 18.34 1.28
C ALA A 219 14.83 17.61 0.54
N ASP A 220 14.62 16.33 0.86
CA ASP A 220 13.56 15.55 0.27
C ASP A 220 12.19 15.92 0.85
N VAL A 221 11.17 15.78 0.00
CA VAL A 221 9.77 15.98 0.34
C VAL A 221 9.00 14.76 -0.15
N ALA A 222 8.19 14.18 0.72
CA ALA A 222 7.31 13.07 0.38
C ALA A 222 5.85 13.54 0.30
N LEU A 223 5.06 12.97 -0.62
CA LEU A 223 3.60 13.02 -0.57
C LEU A 223 3.09 11.67 -0.09
N SER A 224 2.44 11.65 1.07
CA SER A 224 1.91 10.46 1.72
C SER A 224 0.42 10.33 1.42
N ALA A 225 0.00 9.23 0.80
CA ALA A 225 -1.36 9.05 0.33
C ALA A 225 -1.95 7.64 0.57
N LEU A 226 -1.13 6.65 0.90
CA LEU A 226 -1.63 5.33 1.29
C LEU A 226 -2.17 5.35 2.73
N PRO A 227 -3.11 4.46 3.09
CA PRO A 227 -3.67 4.42 4.45
C PRO A 227 -2.60 4.16 5.53
N TYR A 228 -2.60 4.96 6.60
CA TYR A 228 -1.68 4.77 7.73
C TYR A 228 -1.95 3.51 8.56
N ALA A 229 -3.15 2.96 8.47
CA ALA A 229 -3.46 1.65 9.02
C ALA A 229 -2.71 0.52 8.30
N HIS A 230 -2.20 0.75 7.08
CA HIS A 230 -1.39 -0.21 6.34
C HIS A 230 0.07 -0.11 6.74
N VAL A 231 0.69 -1.26 7.06
CA VAL A 231 2.08 -1.33 7.55
C VAL A 231 3.09 -0.66 6.61
N PHE A 232 2.88 -0.70 5.29
CA PHE A 232 3.77 -0.10 4.29
C PHE A 232 3.87 1.42 4.44
N GLU A 233 2.72 2.11 4.47
CA GLU A 233 2.72 3.56 4.63
C GLU A 233 3.10 3.96 6.06
N ARG A 234 2.71 3.16 7.05
CA ARG A 234 3.12 3.39 8.43
C ARG A 234 4.64 3.32 8.58
N LEU A 235 5.30 2.30 8.00
CA LEU A 235 6.77 2.27 7.99
C LEU A 235 7.32 3.52 7.28
N ALA A 236 6.87 3.78 6.05
CA ALA A 236 7.44 4.83 5.21
C ALA A 236 7.21 6.23 5.81
N ALA A 237 5.94 6.61 6.01
CA ALA A 237 5.59 7.97 6.43
C ALA A 237 5.85 8.23 7.91
N HIS A 238 5.56 7.26 8.80
CA HIS A 238 5.68 7.51 10.24
C HIS A 238 7.06 7.29 10.80
N TYR A 239 7.86 6.39 10.20
CA TYR A 239 9.14 6.00 10.81
C TYR A 239 10.34 6.30 9.92
N LEU A 240 10.32 5.84 8.66
CA LEU A 240 11.46 5.93 7.75
C LEU A 240 11.75 7.37 7.31
N PHE A 241 10.73 8.10 6.85
CA PHE A 241 10.88 9.48 6.39
C PHE A 241 11.26 10.43 7.51
N PRO A 242 10.63 10.40 8.71
CA PRO A 242 11.10 11.17 9.85
C PRO A 242 12.55 10.86 10.23
N ALA A 243 12.96 9.58 10.25
CA ALA A 243 14.33 9.18 10.57
C ALA A 243 15.36 9.81 9.60
N ALA A 244 14.97 10.04 8.34
CA ALA A 244 15.79 10.71 7.33
C ALA A 244 15.63 12.25 7.33
N GLY A 245 14.73 12.82 8.14
CA GLY A 245 14.42 14.25 8.19
C GLY A 245 13.67 14.78 6.97
N ILE A 246 12.89 13.93 6.30
CA ILE A 246 12.09 14.28 5.13
C ILE A 246 10.84 15.04 5.57
N THR A 247 10.45 16.08 4.82
CA THR A 247 9.16 16.74 4.96
C THR A 247 8.07 15.86 4.39
N ILE A 248 7.00 15.60 5.15
CA ILE A 248 5.89 14.74 4.75
C ILE A 248 4.65 15.59 4.50
N ALA A 249 4.18 15.66 3.26
CA ALA A 249 2.90 16.24 2.91
C ALA A 249 1.81 15.16 2.95
N ILE A 250 0.74 15.40 3.69
CA ILE A 250 -0.39 14.49 3.84
C ILE A 250 -1.38 14.79 2.72
N ALA A 251 -1.63 13.84 1.82
CA ALA A 251 -2.58 14.00 0.72
C ALA A 251 -4.02 14.17 1.27
N GLU A 252 -4.81 15.02 0.62
CA GLU A 252 -6.21 15.28 1.01
C GLU A 252 -7.13 14.06 0.76
N GLY A 253 -6.76 13.20 -0.20
CA GLY A 253 -7.49 12.02 -0.59
C GLY A 253 -6.94 11.44 -1.89
N VAL A 254 -7.37 10.24 -2.25
CA VAL A 254 -6.87 9.54 -3.47
C VAL A 254 -7.25 10.30 -4.75
N ASP A 255 -8.42 10.91 -4.79
CA ASP A 255 -8.92 11.73 -5.89
C ASP A 255 -8.14 13.04 -6.08
N LYS A 256 -7.51 13.56 -5.02
CA LYS A 256 -6.72 14.78 -4.99
C LYS A 256 -5.22 14.59 -5.27
N ILE A 257 -4.77 13.35 -5.44
CA ILE A 257 -3.34 13.05 -5.69
C ILE A 257 -2.77 13.86 -6.87
N PRO A 258 -3.43 13.97 -8.06
CA PRO A 258 -2.88 14.73 -9.17
C PRO A 258 -2.66 16.22 -8.85
N GLU A 259 -3.58 16.83 -8.11
CA GLU A 259 -3.49 18.23 -7.67
C GLU A 259 -2.37 18.38 -6.62
N ASN A 260 -2.35 17.52 -5.62
CA ASN A 260 -1.33 17.54 -4.57
C ASN A 260 0.08 17.28 -5.11
N LEU A 261 0.24 16.40 -6.11
CA LEU A 261 1.53 16.19 -6.81
C LEU A 261 2.03 17.46 -7.49
N ALA A 262 1.13 18.22 -8.12
CA ALA A 262 1.49 19.47 -8.80
C ALA A 262 1.88 20.59 -7.81
N GLU A 263 1.22 20.65 -6.66
CA GLU A 263 1.44 21.66 -5.61
C GLU A 263 2.70 21.36 -4.79
N ILE A 264 2.80 20.15 -4.23
CA ILE A 264 3.89 19.71 -3.35
C ILE A 264 5.17 19.44 -4.13
N ARG A 265 5.04 18.88 -5.32
CA ARG A 265 6.18 18.50 -6.16
C ARG A 265 7.14 17.58 -5.39
N PRO A 266 6.71 16.40 -4.94
CA PRO A 266 7.51 15.52 -4.10
C PRO A 266 8.79 15.05 -4.81
N THR A 267 9.81 14.71 -4.01
CA THR A 267 11.06 14.11 -4.49
C THR A 267 11.04 12.58 -4.33
N VAL A 268 10.27 12.08 -3.37
CA VAL A 268 10.07 10.65 -3.11
C VAL A 268 8.60 10.40 -2.81
N MET A 269 8.11 9.21 -3.15
CA MET A 269 6.74 8.81 -2.84
C MET A 269 6.61 7.29 -2.80
N THR A 270 5.86 6.79 -1.83
CA THR A 270 5.42 5.39 -1.76
C THR A 270 4.03 5.26 -2.34
N PHE A 271 3.79 4.26 -3.18
CA PHE A 271 2.44 3.98 -3.65
C PHE A 271 2.25 2.52 -4.09
N ALA A 272 0.97 2.13 -4.25
CA ALA A 272 0.62 0.83 -4.80
C ALA A 272 0.63 0.87 -6.35
N PRO A 273 0.80 -0.26 -7.05
CA PRO A 273 0.82 -0.35 -8.51
C PRO A 273 -0.34 0.34 -9.22
N ARG A 274 -1.52 0.33 -8.62
CA ARG A 274 -2.74 0.94 -9.19
C ARG A 274 -2.58 2.40 -9.63
N LEU A 275 -1.75 3.20 -8.93
CA LEU A 275 -1.47 4.58 -9.36
C LEU A 275 -0.73 4.59 -10.69
N TYR A 276 0.32 3.78 -10.81
CA TYR A 276 1.15 3.73 -12.02
C TYR A 276 0.37 3.17 -13.21
N GLU A 277 -0.47 2.16 -12.98
CA GLU A 277 -1.40 1.61 -13.96
C GLU A 277 -2.35 2.68 -14.50
N LYS A 278 -3.03 3.41 -13.60
CA LYS A 278 -3.92 4.52 -13.99
C LYS A 278 -3.18 5.62 -14.73
N MET A 279 -1.99 6.01 -14.27
CA MET A 279 -1.18 7.03 -14.94
C MET A 279 -0.75 6.57 -16.33
N HIS A 280 -0.26 5.34 -16.48
CA HIS A 280 0.11 4.75 -17.75
C HIS A 280 -1.06 4.70 -18.72
N ALA A 281 -2.20 4.16 -18.26
CA ALA A 281 -3.42 4.07 -19.03
C ALA A 281 -3.90 5.45 -19.53
N ARG A 282 -3.87 6.48 -18.67
CA ARG A 282 -4.24 7.86 -19.05
C ARG A 282 -3.29 8.48 -20.08
N VAL A 283 -1.99 8.14 -20.01
CA VAL A 283 -1.01 8.58 -21.03
C VAL A 283 -1.32 7.93 -22.37
N LEU A 284 -1.56 6.62 -22.41
CA LEU A 284 -1.88 5.90 -23.64
C LEU A 284 -3.18 6.39 -24.27
N GLU A 285 -4.18 6.69 -23.45
CA GLU A 285 -5.44 7.28 -23.91
C GLU A 285 -5.22 8.62 -24.62
N ASN A 286 -4.52 9.55 -23.96
CA ASN A 286 -4.21 10.85 -24.56
C ASN A 286 -3.43 10.71 -25.89
N VAL A 287 -2.57 9.69 -25.98
CA VAL A 287 -1.84 9.37 -27.22
C VAL A 287 -2.79 8.80 -28.26
N SER A 288 -3.72 7.93 -27.90
CA SER A 288 -4.67 7.33 -28.84
C SER A 288 -5.58 8.35 -29.53
N GLN A 289 -5.88 9.44 -28.85
CA GLN A 289 -6.70 10.55 -29.36
C GLN A 289 -5.85 11.63 -30.09
N ALA A 290 -4.51 11.51 -30.06
CA ALA A 290 -3.64 12.51 -30.68
C ALA A 290 -3.56 12.33 -32.21
N SER A 291 -3.11 13.40 -32.91
CA SER A 291 -2.84 13.35 -34.34
C SER A 291 -1.78 12.30 -34.71
N PRO A 292 -1.80 11.74 -35.92
CA PRO A 292 -0.82 10.72 -36.35
C PRO A 292 0.64 11.16 -36.16
N ALA A 293 0.95 12.42 -36.36
CA ALA A 293 2.30 12.97 -36.13
C ALA A 293 2.70 12.92 -34.65
N ARG A 294 1.77 13.29 -33.74
CA ARG A 294 2.00 13.23 -32.29
C ARG A 294 2.14 11.78 -31.80
N LYS A 295 1.35 10.85 -32.34
CA LYS A 295 1.49 9.41 -32.06
C LYS A 295 2.88 8.89 -32.44
N ARG A 296 3.33 9.20 -33.66
CA ARG A 296 4.69 8.81 -34.13
C ARG A 296 5.78 9.41 -33.25
N LEU A 297 5.67 10.69 -32.90
CA LEU A 297 6.62 11.35 -32.01
C LEU A 297 6.68 10.70 -30.63
N PHE A 298 5.52 10.36 -30.06
CA PHE A 298 5.44 9.68 -28.76
C PHE A 298 6.15 8.32 -28.79
N TRP A 299 5.81 7.45 -29.76
CA TRP A 299 6.42 6.14 -29.86
C TRP A 299 7.90 6.18 -30.21
N TRP A 300 8.32 7.17 -31.03
CA TRP A 300 9.73 7.43 -31.25
C TRP A 300 10.44 7.79 -29.93
N ALA A 301 9.87 8.68 -29.13
CA ALA A 301 10.45 9.09 -27.85
C ALA A 301 10.54 7.89 -26.89
N VAL A 302 9.51 7.05 -26.79
CA VAL A 302 9.52 5.83 -25.97
C VAL A 302 10.63 4.88 -26.44
N GLY A 303 10.81 4.66 -27.75
CA GLY A 303 11.90 3.85 -28.30
C GLY A 303 13.29 4.39 -27.92
N VAL A 304 13.50 5.70 -28.08
CA VAL A 304 14.75 6.36 -27.66
C VAL A 304 14.96 6.24 -26.14
N GLY A 305 13.88 6.39 -25.35
CA GLY A 305 13.92 6.26 -23.90
C GLY A 305 14.29 4.84 -23.45
N ARG A 306 13.74 3.80 -24.08
CA ARG A 306 14.10 2.39 -23.84
C ARG A 306 15.57 2.11 -24.14
N GLU A 307 16.05 2.54 -25.32
CA GLU A 307 17.45 2.37 -25.69
C GLU A 307 18.39 3.09 -24.72
N HIS A 308 18.11 4.36 -24.40
CA HIS A 308 18.88 5.13 -23.40
C HIS A 308 18.81 4.48 -22.02
N GLY A 309 17.62 4.02 -21.60
CA GLY A 309 17.38 3.35 -20.34
C GLY A 309 18.16 2.06 -20.17
N SER A 310 18.42 1.30 -21.25
CA SER A 310 19.20 0.07 -21.21
C SER A 310 20.67 0.29 -20.78
N TYR A 311 21.27 1.42 -21.20
CA TYR A 311 22.60 1.81 -20.73
C TYR A 311 22.59 2.20 -19.25
N ARG A 312 21.55 2.92 -18.81
CA ARG A 312 21.39 3.26 -17.39
C ARG A 312 21.24 2.03 -16.48
N LEU A 313 20.52 0.98 -16.93
CA LEU A 313 20.39 -0.27 -16.19
C LEU A 313 21.75 -0.96 -16.02
N LYS A 314 22.61 -0.90 -17.04
CA LYS A 314 23.97 -1.47 -17.00
C LYS A 314 24.98 -0.55 -16.30
N SER A 315 24.56 0.63 -15.84
CA SER A 315 25.46 1.69 -15.31
C SER A 315 26.53 2.12 -16.34
N GLU A 316 26.22 2.01 -17.63
CA GLU A 316 27.07 2.41 -18.75
C GLU A 316 26.71 3.81 -19.25
N ALA A 317 27.69 4.52 -19.81
CA ALA A 317 27.44 5.80 -20.45
C ALA A 317 26.83 5.56 -21.86
N PRO A 318 25.64 6.12 -22.16
CA PRO A 318 25.06 6.01 -23.49
C PRO A 318 25.87 6.81 -24.52
N PRO A 319 25.88 6.40 -25.81
CA PRO A 319 26.54 7.12 -26.87
C PRO A 319 26.08 8.60 -26.97
N THR A 320 26.97 9.50 -27.29
CA THR A 320 26.69 10.97 -27.34
C THR A 320 25.46 11.31 -28.20
N PHE A 321 25.32 10.63 -29.35
CA PHE A 321 24.18 10.84 -30.24
C PHE A 321 22.86 10.35 -29.63
N LEU A 322 22.87 9.23 -28.89
CA LEU A 322 21.70 8.73 -28.16
C LEU A 322 21.31 9.69 -27.03
N ASN A 323 22.29 10.24 -26.29
CA ASN A 323 22.05 11.26 -25.29
C ASN A 323 21.37 12.50 -25.88
N LEU A 324 21.81 12.96 -27.08
CA LEU A 324 21.17 14.08 -27.75
C LEU A 324 19.72 13.78 -28.14
N LYS A 325 19.48 12.60 -28.74
CA LYS A 325 18.11 12.13 -29.06
C LYS A 325 17.25 12.09 -27.82
N TYR A 326 17.77 11.57 -26.68
CA TYR A 326 17.02 11.45 -25.43
C TYR A 326 16.69 12.84 -24.85
N LYS A 327 17.60 13.81 -24.93
CA LYS A 327 17.31 15.22 -24.55
C LYS A 327 16.16 15.80 -25.36
N VAL A 328 16.14 15.55 -26.69
CA VAL A 328 15.04 15.98 -27.56
C VAL A 328 13.73 15.27 -27.21
N ALA A 329 13.76 13.95 -27.02
CA ALA A 329 12.61 13.17 -26.59
C ALA A 329 12.05 13.67 -25.25
N THR A 330 12.94 13.98 -24.31
CA THR A 330 12.56 14.55 -23.00
C THR A 330 11.90 15.91 -23.17
N ALA A 331 12.48 16.82 -23.95
CA ALA A 331 11.92 18.16 -24.14
C ALA A 331 10.53 18.13 -24.79
N LEU A 332 10.34 17.26 -25.79
CA LEU A 332 9.10 17.21 -26.58
C LEU A 332 8.01 16.35 -25.95
N VAL A 333 8.38 15.29 -25.22
CA VAL A 333 7.42 14.27 -24.71
C VAL A 333 7.52 14.08 -23.20
N PHE A 334 8.67 13.65 -22.69
CA PHE A 334 8.78 13.16 -21.31
C PHE A 334 8.66 14.25 -20.26
N LYS A 335 9.08 15.49 -20.56
CA LYS A 335 8.96 16.63 -19.62
C LYS A 335 7.53 16.84 -19.14
N LYS A 336 6.53 16.63 -20.01
CA LYS A 336 5.11 16.75 -19.62
C LYS A 336 4.70 15.66 -18.64
N LEU A 337 5.19 14.44 -18.83
CA LEU A 337 4.94 13.33 -17.93
C LEU A 337 5.63 13.54 -16.59
N GLN A 338 6.91 13.95 -16.61
CA GLN A 338 7.65 14.28 -15.40
C GLN A 338 6.98 15.41 -14.60
N GLN A 339 6.46 16.44 -15.27
CA GLN A 339 5.74 17.54 -14.63
C GLN A 339 4.46 17.09 -13.93
N ARG A 340 3.76 16.08 -14.45
CA ARG A 340 2.55 15.53 -13.80
C ARG A 340 2.83 14.84 -12.46
N VAL A 341 4.06 14.38 -12.25
CA VAL A 341 4.52 13.83 -10.96
C VAL A 341 5.34 14.84 -10.15
N GLY A 342 5.14 16.15 -10.41
CA GLY A 342 5.77 17.24 -9.66
C GLY A 342 7.07 17.76 -10.26
N GLY A 343 7.67 17.11 -11.27
CA GLY A 343 8.83 17.60 -12.06
C GLY A 343 10.18 17.52 -11.36
N ARG A 344 10.25 17.09 -10.09
CA ARG A 344 11.51 16.91 -9.34
C ARG A 344 11.60 15.56 -8.63
N LEU A 345 10.73 14.62 -9.01
CA LEU A 345 10.71 13.30 -8.44
C LEU A 345 12.05 12.57 -8.72
N ARG A 346 12.65 12.03 -7.69
CA ARG A 346 13.86 11.20 -7.74
C ARG A 346 13.50 9.75 -8.00
N PHE A 347 12.56 9.21 -7.20
CA PHE A 347 12.04 7.86 -7.37
C PHE A 347 10.70 7.68 -6.64
N PHE A 348 9.94 6.71 -7.12
CA PHE A 348 8.85 6.07 -6.38
C PHE A 348 9.34 4.77 -5.73
N VAL A 349 8.65 4.36 -4.65
CA VAL A 349 8.70 2.98 -4.18
C VAL A 349 7.31 2.36 -4.39
N SER A 350 7.26 1.27 -5.14
CA SER A 350 6.04 0.51 -5.39
C SER A 350 6.00 -0.73 -4.52
N GLY A 351 4.91 -0.94 -3.81
CA GLY A 351 4.75 -2.10 -2.92
C GLY A 351 3.30 -2.52 -2.74
N ALA A 352 3.09 -3.49 -1.88
CA ALA A 352 1.78 -4.06 -1.51
C ALA A 352 1.09 -4.90 -2.61
N ALA A 353 1.48 -4.81 -3.87
CA ALA A 353 1.02 -5.63 -4.99
C ALA A 353 2.11 -5.67 -6.07
N PRO A 354 2.10 -6.64 -6.99
CA PRO A 354 3.06 -6.67 -8.09
C PRO A 354 2.76 -5.58 -9.12
N LEU A 355 3.83 -5.01 -9.70
CA LEU A 355 3.76 -4.06 -10.81
C LEU A 355 4.11 -4.79 -12.12
N ALA A 356 3.33 -4.57 -13.18
CA ALA A 356 3.67 -5.11 -14.50
C ALA A 356 5.02 -4.55 -14.97
N PRO A 357 5.98 -5.40 -15.40
CA PRO A 357 7.30 -4.97 -15.83
C PRO A 357 7.26 -3.91 -16.94
N GLU A 358 6.32 -4.04 -17.87
CA GLU A 358 6.14 -3.15 -19.01
C GLU A 358 5.80 -1.71 -18.56
N ILE A 359 5.06 -1.58 -17.45
CA ILE A 359 4.72 -0.28 -16.85
C ILE A 359 5.95 0.33 -16.19
N ALA A 360 6.71 -0.46 -15.42
CA ALA A 360 7.95 0.00 -14.82
C ALA A 360 8.97 0.46 -15.88
N GLU A 361 9.15 -0.32 -16.96
CA GLU A 361 10.00 0.02 -18.10
C GLU A 361 9.55 1.28 -18.83
N PHE A 362 8.24 1.46 -19.00
CA PHE A 362 7.69 2.67 -19.61
C PHE A 362 8.06 3.92 -18.81
N PHE A 363 7.84 3.90 -17.48
CA PHE A 363 8.22 5.03 -16.63
C PHE A 363 9.73 5.25 -16.60
N TRP A 364 10.52 4.17 -16.56
CA TRP A 364 11.98 4.23 -16.63
C TRP A 364 12.46 4.87 -17.93
N SER A 365 11.85 4.55 -19.08
CA SER A 365 12.17 5.16 -20.37
C SER A 365 11.90 6.67 -20.38
N ALA A 366 10.89 7.12 -19.63
CA ALA A 366 10.55 8.52 -19.44
C ALA A 366 11.39 9.22 -18.36
N GLY A 367 12.37 8.56 -17.76
CA GLY A 367 13.22 9.10 -16.70
C GLY A 367 12.58 9.15 -15.32
N ILE A 368 11.47 8.44 -15.12
CA ILE A 368 10.80 8.28 -13.83
C ILE A 368 11.17 6.89 -13.29
N THR A 369 11.83 6.87 -12.14
CA THR A 369 12.29 5.63 -11.49
C THR A 369 11.22 5.11 -10.56
N ILE A 370 10.89 3.81 -10.67
CA ILE A 370 10.05 3.08 -9.72
C ILE A 370 10.88 1.93 -9.16
N LEU A 371 11.04 1.89 -7.85
CA LEU A 371 11.69 0.81 -7.13
C LEU A 371 10.61 -0.12 -6.58
N GLU A 372 10.57 -1.34 -7.05
CA GLU A 372 9.65 -2.34 -6.52
C GLU A 372 10.17 -2.89 -5.21
N GLY A 373 9.30 -2.98 -4.20
CA GLY A 373 9.58 -3.57 -2.91
C GLY A 373 8.58 -4.66 -2.55
N TYR A 374 9.03 -5.61 -1.75
CA TYR A 374 8.25 -6.74 -1.27
C TYR A 374 8.29 -6.85 0.24
N GLY A 375 7.16 -7.24 0.78
CA GLY A 375 6.99 -7.55 2.19
C GLY A 375 5.54 -7.74 2.58
N LEU A 376 5.35 -8.10 3.84
CA LEU A 376 4.06 -8.41 4.44
C LEU A 376 3.90 -7.63 5.75
N THR A 377 2.70 -7.60 6.28
CA THR A 377 2.48 -7.04 7.62
C THR A 377 3.32 -7.78 8.65
N GLU A 378 3.42 -9.08 8.51
CA GLU A 378 4.17 -10.01 9.35
C GLU A 378 5.70 -9.79 9.31
N THR A 379 6.19 -8.93 8.40
CA THR A 379 7.63 -8.64 8.24
C THR A 379 7.99 -7.15 8.38
N SER A 380 7.12 -6.29 8.88
CA SER A 380 7.31 -4.89 9.35
C SER A 380 7.66 -3.79 8.33
N PRO A 381 7.32 -3.75 7.03
CA PRO A 381 6.97 -4.87 6.18
C PRO A 381 8.12 -5.38 5.30
N VAL A 382 9.21 -4.61 5.07
CA VAL A 382 10.15 -4.80 3.96
C VAL A 382 11.01 -6.03 4.15
N ILE A 383 10.98 -6.94 3.16
CA ILE A 383 11.89 -8.07 2.99
C ILE A 383 12.95 -7.72 1.95
N ALA A 384 12.50 -7.20 0.78
CA ALA A 384 13.36 -6.90 -0.35
C ALA A 384 12.93 -5.61 -1.05
N VAL A 385 13.87 -4.95 -1.71
CA VAL A 385 13.60 -3.77 -2.56
C VAL A 385 14.59 -3.74 -3.73
N ASN A 386 14.13 -3.29 -4.90
CA ASN A 386 15.02 -3.07 -6.04
C ASN A 386 16.07 -2.00 -5.72
N PRO A 387 17.36 -2.29 -5.90
CA PRO A 387 18.41 -1.32 -5.68
C PRO A 387 18.35 -0.22 -6.77
N TYR A 388 18.67 1.02 -6.41
CA TYR A 388 18.65 2.13 -7.37
C TYR A 388 19.65 1.96 -8.53
N LYS A 389 20.77 1.32 -8.24
CA LYS A 389 21.74 0.86 -9.25
C LYS A 389 21.57 -0.64 -9.41
N GLY A 390 21.24 -1.07 -10.62
CA GLY A 390 20.98 -2.48 -10.91
C GLY A 390 19.49 -2.87 -10.79
N ILE A 391 18.57 -1.93 -11.02
CA ILE A 391 17.14 -2.24 -11.11
C ILE A 391 16.92 -3.39 -12.09
N ARG A 392 16.11 -4.37 -11.69
CA ARG A 392 15.70 -5.49 -12.52
C ARG A 392 14.18 -5.57 -12.53
N PHE A 393 13.57 -5.18 -13.65
CA PHE A 393 12.11 -5.24 -13.82
C PHE A 393 11.59 -6.66 -13.73
N GLY A 394 10.39 -6.81 -13.16
CA GLY A 394 9.78 -8.11 -12.87
C GLY A 394 10.37 -8.83 -11.66
N THR A 395 11.26 -8.17 -10.91
CA THR A 395 11.75 -8.66 -9.61
C THR A 395 11.42 -7.64 -8.53
N VAL A 396 11.38 -8.10 -7.28
CA VAL A 396 11.26 -7.23 -6.11
C VAL A 396 12.63 -6.84 -5.52
N GLY A 397 13.70 -7.07 -6.28
CA GLY A 397 15.06 -6.71 -5.92
C GLY A 397 15.75 -7.68 -4.97
N GLN A 398 16.61 -7.13 -4.12
CA GLN A 398 17.45 -7.87 -3.18
C GLN A 398 16.94 -7.66 -1.75
N THR A 399 17.25 -8.61 -0.86
CA THR A 399 16.90 -8.49 0.56
C THR A 399 17.55 -7.27 1.20
N ILE A 400 16.82 -6.62 2.11
CA ILE A 400 17.42 -5.57 2.93
C ILE A 400 18.43 -6.18 3.93
N PRO A 401 19.39 -5.41 4.45
CA PRO A 401 20.34 -5.90 5.46
C PRO A 401 19.65 -6.56 6.65
N GLU A 402 20.30 -7.60 7.20
CA GLU A 402 19.84 -8.42 8.33
C GLU A 402 18.59 -9.27 8.06
N VAL A 403 18.10 -9.32 6.81
CA VAL A 403 16.98 -10.17 6.39
C VAL A 403 17.49 -11.28 5.48
N GLU A 404 17.17 -12.51 5.83
CA GLU A 404 17.49 -13.70 5.06
C GLU A 404 16.25 -14.20 4.30
N VAL A 405 16.47 -14.75 3.11
CA VAL A 405 15.44 -15.40 2.29
C VAL A 405 15.96 -16.73 1.79
N LYS A 406 15.13 -17.76 1.85
CA LYS A 406 15.34 -19.06 1.17
C LYS A 406 14.08 -19.47 0.42
N ILE A 407 14.22 -20.33 -0.55
CA ILE A 407 13.10 -20.95 -1.27
C ILE A 407 12.98 -22.39 -0.78
N ALA A 408 11.81 -22.76 -0.29
CA ALA A 408 11.49 -24.11 0.15
C ALA A 408 11.36 -25.07 -1.05
N GLU A 409 11.31 -26.37 -0.80
CA GLU A 409 11.21 -27.41 -1.86
C GLU A 409 9.95 -27.27 -2.74
N ASP A 410 8.87 -26.76 -2.15
CA ASP A 410 7.60 -26.50 -2.85
C ASP A 410 7.54 -25.11 -3.52
N GLY A 411 8.65 -24.35 -3.49
CA GLY A 411 8.78 -23.04 -4.09
C GLY A 411 8.33 -21.88 -3.20
N GLU A 412 7.91 -22.13 -1.94
CA GLU A 412 7.51 -21.08 -1.01
C GLU A 412 8.72 -20.24 -0.60
N ILE A 413 8.51 -18.92 -0.55
CA ILE A 413 9.48 -17.97 -0.03
C ILE A 413 9.41 -18.00 1.51
N LEU A 414 10.51 -18.35 2.15
CA LEU A 414 10.68 -18.23 3.59
C LEU A 414 11.62 -17.08 3.90
N THR A 415 11.32 -16.34 4.97
CA THR A 415 12.16 -15.23 5.42
C THR A 415 12.46 -15.31 6.91
N ARG A 416 13.65 -14.84 7.30
CA ARG A 416 14.08 -14.74 8.68
C ARG A 416 14.81 -13.42 8.90
N GLY A 417 14.58 -12.78 10.05
CA GLY A 417 15.25 -11.54 10.40
C GLY A 417 14.57 -10.83 11.57
N PRO A 418 15.19 -9.77 12.08
CA PRO A 418 14.66 -9.00 13.22
C PRO A 418 13.36 -8.24 12.87
N ASN A 419 12.98 -8.17 11.60
CA ASN A 419 11.75 -7.57 11.10
C ASN A 419 10.53 -8.51 11.18
N VAL A 420 10.72 -9.80 11.46
CA VAL A 420 9.64 -10.79 11.52
C VAL A 420 8.82 -10.62 12.80
N MET A 421 7.51 -10.70 12.71
CA MET A 421 6.55 -10.57 13.80
C MET A 421 6.82 -11.55 14.94
N THR A 422 6.30 -11.25 16.13
CA THR A 422 6.32 -12.20 17.27
C THR A 422 5.24 -13.27 17.18
N GLY A 423 4.21 -13.07 16.35
CA GLY A 423 3.12 -14.01 16.12
C GLY A 423 1.79 -13.32 15.90
N TYR A 424 0.72 -14.15 15.84
CA TYR A 424 -0.66 -13.66 15.73
C TYR A 424 -1.31 -13.56 17.12
N TYR A 425 -1.86 -12.40 17.43
CA TYR A 425 -2.49 -12.12 18.72
C TYR A 425 -3.63 -13.10 19.01
N LYS A 426 -3.56 -13.79 20.16
CA LYS A 426 -4.50 -14.83 20.59
C LYS A 426 -4.72 -15.97 19.58
N ASN A 427 -3.74 -16.25 18.72
CA ASN A 427 -3.85 -17.31 17.73
C ASN A 427 -2.54 -18.11 17.63
N GLU A 428 -2.27 -18.92 18.64
CA GLU A 428 -1.06 -19.75 18.70
C GLU A 428 -0.99 -20.80 17.58
N VAL A 429 -2.14 -21.32 17.13
CA VAL A 429 -2.17 -22.31 16.05
C VAL A 429 -1.65 -21.66 14.76
N ALA A 430 -2.22 -20.53 14.35
CA ALA A 430 -1.76 -19.83 13.17
C ALA A 430 -0.32 -19.33 13.31
N THR A 431 0.13 -19.01 14.53
CA THR A 431 1.52 -18.61 14.80
C THR A 431 2.46 -19.77 14.53
N ARG A 432 2.18 -20.97 15.07
CA ARG A 432 3.01 -22.18 14.84
C ARG A 432 3.00 -22.67 13.39
N GLU A 433 1.91 -22.43 12.66
CA GLU A 433 1.83 -22.74 11.24
C GLU A 433 2.69 -21.80 10.39
N ALA A 434 2.85 -20.55 10.83
CA ALA A 434 3.55 -19.50 10.07
C ALA A 434 5.02 -19.32 10.46
N LEU A 435 5.40 -19.67 11.71
CA LEU A 435 6.75 -19.46 12.27
C LEU A 435 7.36 -20.78 12.71
N GLU A 436 8.50 -21.14 12.12
CA GLU A 436 9.33 -22.27 12.55
C GLU A 436 10.07 -21.93 13.86
N GLU A 437 10.47 -22.96 14.64
CA GLU A 437 11.18 -22.77 15.91
C GLU A 437 12.52 -22.05 15.76
N ASP A 438 13.19 -22.18 14.60
CA ASP A 438 14.45 -21.52 14.25
C ASP A 438 14.27 -20.13 13.63
N GLY A 439 13.05 -19.60 13.63
CA GLY A 439 12.69 -18.23 13.24
C GLY A 439 12.38 -18.01 11.76
N TRP A 440 12.30 -19.07 10.95
CA TRP A 440 11.80 -18.92 9.58
C TRP A 440 10.30 -18.68 9.54
N PHE A 441 9.91 -17.66 8.79
CA PHE A 441 8.52 -17.30 8.56
C PHE A 441 8.08 -17.75 7.15
N HIS A 442 6.97 -18.48 7.10
CA HIS A 442 6.29 -18.91 5.89
C HIS A 442 5.46 -17.78 5.31
N THR A 443 5.90 -17.21 4.20
CA THR A 443 5.23 -16.03 3.62
C THR A 443 3.91 -16.36 2.92
N GLY A 444 3.72 -17.62 2.53
CA GLY A 444 2.63 -18.05 1.67
C GLY A 444 2.75 -17.56 0.22
N ASP A 445 3.86 -16.90 -0.14
CA ASP A 445 4.18 -16.47 -1.49
C ASP A 445 5.18 -17.44 -2.12
N VAL A 446 5.05 -17.71 -3.41
CA VAL A 446 5.95 -18.57 -4.19
C VAL A 446 6.85 -17.72 -5.06
N GLY A 447 8.13 -18.11 -5.17
CA GLY A 447 9.07 -17.32 -5.93
C GLY A 447 10.39 -18.02 -6.25
N VAL A 448 11.29 -17.25 -6.83
CA VAL A 448 12.63 -17.71 -7.24
C VAL A 448 13.66 -16.68 -6.77
N LEU A 449 14.73 -17.19 -6.17
CA LEU A 449 15.90 -16.39 -5.81
C LEU A 449 17.02 -16.69 -6.82
N SER A 450 17.47 -15.65 -7.54
CA SER A 450 18.58 -15.79 -8.48
C SER A 450 19.93 -15.91 -7.76
N SER A 451 20.95 -16.44 -8.45
CA SER A 451 22.31 -16.61 -7.88
C SER A 451 22.97 -15.29 -7.44
N ASP A 452 22.55 -14.18 -7.96
CA ASP A 452 23.00 -12.82 -7.59
C ASP A 452 22.04 -12.11 -6.61
N GLY A 453 21.11 -12.86 -5.98
CA GLY A 453 20.29 -12.43 -4.87
C GLY A 453 19.02 -11.64 -5.21
N TYR A 454 18.59 -11.61 -6.49
CA TYR A 454 17.32 -10.99 -6.84
C TYR A 454 16.16 -11.95 -6.62
N LEU A 455 15.15 -11.47 -5.90
CA LEU A 455 13.93 -12.21 -5.61
C LEU A 455 12.85 -11.87 -6.65
N THR A 456 12.25 -12.90 -7.23
CA THR A 456 11.09 -12.81 -8.11
C THR A 456 9.93 -13.51 -7.45
N ILE A 457 8.80 -12.82 -7.27
CA ILE A 457 7.56 -13.43 -6.78
C ILE A 457 6.79 -13.92 -8.00
N THR A 458 6.36 -15.15 -7.97
CA THR A 458 5.57 -15.74 -9.07
C THR A 458 4.09 -15.77 -8.76
N ASP A 459 3.69 -16.11 -7.54
CA ASP A 459 2.29 -16.10 -7.12
C ASP A 459 2.13 -16.32 -5.60
N ARG A 460 0.87 -16.35 -5.15
CA ARG A 460 0.49 -16.86 -3.83
C ARG A 460 0.27 -18.36 -3.87
N LYS A 461 0.87 -19.10 -2.93
CA LYS A 461 0.78 -20.56 -2.84
C LYS A 461 -0.65 -21.10 -2.90
N LYS A 462 -1.57 -20.44 -2.19
CA LYS A 462 -3.00 -20.81 -2.14
C LYS A 462 -3.82 -20.35 -3.35
N ASP A 463 -3.30 -19.42 -4.15
CA ASP A 463 -3.99 -18.89 -5.33
C ASP A 463 -3.59 -19.62 -6.62
N ILE A 464 -2.55 -20.48 -6.55
CA ILE A 464 -2.12 -21.31 -7.69
C ILE A 464 -3.29 -22.19 -8.13
N ILE A 465 -3.62 -22.08 -9.40
CA ILE A 465 -4.66 -22.89 -10.04
C ILE A 465 -4.03 -24.22 -10.48
N VAL A 466 -4.50 -25.32 -9.90
CA VAL A 466 -4.12 -26.66 -10.32
C VAL A 466 -5.20 -27.20 -11.26
N THR A 467 -4.90 -27.28 -12.55
CA THR A 467 -5.86 -27.78 -13.54
C THR A 467 -6.16 -29.28 -13.34
N ALA A 468 -7.28 -29.76 -13.89
CA ALA A 468 -7.61 -31.19 -13.86
C ALA A 468 -6.53 -32.10 -14.51
N GLY A 469 -5.68 -31.54 -15.37
CA GLY A 469 -4.52 -32.19 -15.96
C GLY A 469 -3.24 -32.11 -15.13
N GLY A 470 -3.31 -31.61 -13.87
CA GLY A 470 -2.17 -31.50 -12.97
C GLY A 470 -1.17 -30.38 -13.33
N LYS A 471 -1.56 -29.42 -14.18
CA LYS A 471 -0.71 -28.25 -14.48
C LYS A 471 -0.97 -27.13 -13.49
N ASN A 472 0.11 -26.60 -12.90
CA ASN A 472 0.06 -25.42 -12.06
C ASN A 472 0.08 -24.17 -12.93
N ILE A 473 -0.87 -23.28 -12.72
CA ILE A 473 -0.96 -21.97 -13.37
C ILE A 473 -0.87 -20.93 -12.27
N ALA A 474 0.08 -20.02 -12.37
CA ALA A 474 0.21 -18.83 -11.56
C ALA A 474 -0.76 -17.76 -12.11
N PRO A 475 -1.89 -17.43 -11.44
CA PRO A 475 -2.86 -16.52 -12.02
C PRO A 475 -2.36 -15.08 -12.09
N GLN A 476 -1.60 -14.61 -11.11
CA GLN A 476 -1.26 -13.21 -10.95
C GLN A 476 -0.44 -12.60 -12.10
N PRO A 477 0.61 -13.27 -12.66
CA PRO A 477 1.32 -12.76 -13.83
C PRO A 477 0.41 -12.60 -15.05
N ILE A 478 -0.54 -13.51 -15.22
CA ILE A 478 -1.50 -13.47 -16.32
C ILE A 478 -2.49 -12.33 -16.10
N GLU A 479 -3.08 -12.24 -14.90
CA GLU A 479 -4.00 -11.17 -14.51
C GLU A 479 -3.36 -9.79 -14.68
N ASN A 480 -2.08 -9.63 -14.33
CA ASN A 480 -1.38 -8.37 -14.51
C ASN A 480 -1.25 -7.95 -15.99
N ARG A 481 -1.03 -8.92 -16.90
CA ARG A 481 -1.04 -8.64 -18.35
C ARG A 481 -2.41 -8.18 -18.82
N PHE A 482 -3.49 -8.79 -18.32
CA PHE A 482 -4.85 -8.35 -18.62
C PHE A 482 -5.11 -6.92 -18.11
N LYS A 483 -4.71 -6.61 -16.87
CA LYS A 483 -4.86 -5.27 -16.28
C LYS A 483 -4.02 -4.18 -16.95
N ALA A 484 -2.98 -4.54 -17.67
CA ALA A 484 -2.23 -3.60 -18.50
C ALA A 484 -3.04 -3.11 -19.72
N ASN A 485 -4.13 -3.81 -20.07
CA ASN A 485 -5.04 -3.43 -21.15
C ASN A 485 -6.00 -2.32 -20.71
N ALA A 486 -6.17 -1.33 -21.55
CA ALA A 486 -6.95 -0.14 -21.25
C ALA A 486 -8.47 -0.39 -21.02
N TYR A 487 -9.02 -1.46 -21.54
CA TYR A 487 -10.45 -1.80 -21.41
C TYR A 487 -10.76 -2.72 -20.23
N ILE A 488 -9.76 -3.13 -19.46
CA ILE A 488 -9.91 -4.09 -18.37
C ILE A 488 -9.56 -3.41 -17.03
N ALA A 489 -10.54 -3.24 -16.17
CA ALA A 489 -10.35 -2.67 -14.84
C ALA A 489 -9.87 -3.72 -13.84
N GLU A 490 -10.50 -4.92 -13.86
CA GLU A 490 -10.12 -6.05 -13.02
C GLU A 490 -10.33 -7.37 -13.76
N VAL A 491 -9.55 -8.38 -13.34
CA VAL A 491 -9.67 -9.74 -13.87
C VAL A 491 -9.38 -10.75 -12.77
N VAL A 492 -10.13 -11.84 -12.79
CA VAL A 492 -9.90 -12.99 -11.90
C VAL A 492 -9.85 -14.25 -12.75
N LEU A 493 -8.65 -14.87 -12.79
CA LEU A 493 -8.50 -16.19 -13.38
C LEU A 493 -9.16 -17.24 -12.50
N VAL A 494 -9.88 -18.16 -13.15
CA VAL A 494 -10.53 -19.31 -12.51
C VAL A 494 -10.19 -20.57 -13.30
N GLY A 495 -10.16 -21.72 -12.62
CA GLY A 495 -9.82 -22.96 -13.32
C GLY A 495 -9.31 -24.07 -12.42
N ASN A 496 -9.33 -23.88 -11.10
CA ASN A 496 -8.90 -24.91 -10.16
C ASN A 496 -9.74 -26.18 -10.34
N GLN A 497 -9.06 -27.33 -10.53
CA GLN A 497 -9.66 -28.64 -10.85
C GLN A 497 -10.51 -28.64 -12.14
N ARG A 498 -10.33 -27.66 -13.03
CA ARG A 498 -11.01 -27.58 -14.34
C ARG A 498 -10.06 -27.93 -15.47
N ARG A 499 -10.62 -28.16 -16.67
CA ARG A 499 -9.86 -28.59 -17.86
C ARG A 499 -8.90 -27.54 -18.40
N PHE A 500 -9.18 -26.25 -18.17
CA PHE A 500 -8.43 -25.11 -18.67
C PHE A 500 -8.69 -23.87 -17.81
N ALA A 501 -7.85 -22.84 -17.95
CA ALA A 501 -8.06 -21.54 -17.33
C ALA A 501 -9.14 -20.75 -18.06
N SER A 502 -9.99 -20.05 -17.29
CA SER A 502 -10.98 -19.07 -17.75
C SER A 502 -10.86 -17.78 -16.93
N ALA A 503 -11.49 -16.71 -17.36
CA ALA A 503 -11.44 -15.44 -16.63
C ALA A 503 -12.81 -14.80 -16.45
N LEU A 504 -13.03 -14.22 -15.25
CA LEU A 504 -14.05 -13.20 -15.02
C LEU A 504 -13.37 -11.84 -15.23
N VAL A 505 -13.93 -11.00 -16.07
CA VAL A 505 -13.35 -9.70 -16.42
C VAL A 505 -14.34 -8.59 -16.07
N VAL A 506 -13.88 -7.62 -15.31
CA VAL A 506 -14.56 -6.36 -15.07
C VAL A 506 -14.04 -5.35 -16.09
N PRO A 507 -14.85 -4.87 -17.03
CA PRO A 507 -14.42 -3.82 -17.95
C PRO A 507 -14.10 -2.51 -17.22
N ASP A 508 -13.24 -1.68 -17.80
CA ASP A 508 -13.17 -0.27 -17.46
C ASP A 508 -14.41 0.42 -18.05
N PHE A 509 -15.41 0.64 -17.21
CA PHE A 509 -16.73 1.12 -17.66
C PHE A 509 -16.69 2.53 -18.24
N GLU A 510 -15.76 3.38 -17.80
CA GLU A 510 -15.59 4.72 -18.38
C GLU A 510 -15.16 4.59 -19.85
N ARG A 511 -14.15 3.77 -20.12
CA ARG A 511 -13.62 3.55 -21.46
C ARG A 511 -14.57 2.75 -22.35
N LEU A 512 -15.15 1.70 -21.78
CA LEU A 512 -16.14 0.91 -22.49
C LEU A 512 -17.32 1.79 -22.89
N GLY A 513 -17.77 2.70 -22.03
CA GLY A 513 -18.83 3.66 -22.30
C GLY A 513 -18.49 4.57 -23.47
N LEU A 514 -17.32 5.22 -23.45
CA LEU A 514 -16.86 6.08 -24.55
C LEU A 514 -16.77 5.33 -25.89
N TRP A 515 -16.29 4.09 -25.85
CA TRP A 515 -16.23 3.25 -27.05
C TRP A 515 -17.64 2.86 -27.52
N ALA A 516 -18.53 2.44 -26.61
CA ALA A 516 -19.89 2.04 -26.90
C ALA A 516 -20.71 3.19 -27.55
N GLU A 517 -20.58 4.41 -27.01
CA GLU A 517 -21.18 5.61 -27.61
C GLU A 517 -20.69 5.84 -29.05
N SER A 518 -19.38 5.65 -29.30
CA SER A 518 -18.82 5.76 -30.66
C SER A 518 -19.37 4.72 -31.61
N GLN A 519 -19.89 3.59 -31.09
CA GLN A 519 -20.55 2.52 -31.85
C GLN A 519 -22.08 2.65 -31.89
N GLY A 520 -22.65 3.70 -31.27
CA GLY A 520 -24.11 3.93 -31.19
C GLY A 520 -24.83 2.93 -30.26
N LEU A 521 -24.15 2.39 -29.27
CA LEU A 521 -24.71 1.48 -28.27
C LEU A 521 -25.28 2.25 -27.07
N SER A 522 -26.37 1.75 -26.47
CA SER A 522 -26.97 2.32 -25.27
C SER A 522 -26.17 1.94 -24.02
N LEU A 523 -26.06 2.87 -23.07
CA LEU A 523 -25.41 2.69 -21.76
C LEU A 523 -26.43 2.54 -20.61
N GLU A 524 -27.71 2.48 -20.89
CA GLU A 524 -28.76 2.44 -19.86
C GLU A 524 -28.79 1.11 -19.10
N ASP A 525 -28.44 0.01 -19.77
CA ASP A 525 -28.37 -1.33 -19.17
C ASP A 525 -26.94 -1.91 -19.31
N MET A 526 -26.19 -1.87 -18.25
CA MET A 526 -24.81 -2.36 -18.19
C MET A 526 -24.74 -3.88 -18.42
N GLN A 527 -25.74 -4.64 -17.98
CA GLN A 527 -25.77 -6.09 -18.21
C GLN A 527 -25.97 -6.39 -19.69
N ALA A 528 -26.92 -5.70 -20.36
CA ALA A 528 -27.11 -5.83 -21.79
C ALA A 528 -25.87 -5.36 -22.58
N LEU A 529 -25.18 -4.32 -22.10
CA LEU A 529 -23.98 -3.80 -22.74
C LEU A 529 -22.85 -4.82 -22.74
N VAL A 530 -22.52 -5.41 -21.58
CA VAL A 530 -21.43 -6.39 -21.47
C VAL A 530 -21.73 -7.70 -22.19
N GLU A 531 -23.01 -8.01 -22.47
CA GLU A 531 -23.44 -9.15 -23.26
C GLU A 531 -23.55 -8.82 -24.74
N HIS A 532 -23.44 -7.55 -25.13
CA HIS A 532 -23.59 -7.13 -26.53
C HIS A 532 -22.45 -7.72 -27.40
N PRO A 533 -22.78 -8.33 -28.58
CA PRO A 533 -21.79 -9.02 -29.40
C PRO A 533 -20.54 -8.20 -29.74
N LYS A 534 -20.71 -6.90 -30.09
CA LYS A 534 -19.56 -6.02 -30.38
C LYS A 534 -18.64 -5.79 -29.18
N VAL A 535 -19.18 -5.73 -27.95
CA VAL A 535 -18.42 -5.58 -26.72
C VAL A 535 -17.67 -6.86 -26.41
N VAL A 536 -18.34 -8.00 -26.56
CA VAL A 536 -17.70 -9.31 -26.39
C VAL A 536 -16.59 -9.50 -27.41
N GLU A 537 -16.79 -9.13 -28.68
CA GLU A 537 -15.78 -9.20 -29.75
C GLU A 537 -14.58 -8.29 -29.44
N LEU A 538 -14.83 -7.04 -29.02
CA LEU A 538 -13.76 -6.11 -28.61
C LEU A 538 -12.88 -6.73 -27.53
N LEU A 539 -13.49 -7.18 -26.42
CA LEU A 539 -12.73 -7.71 -25.29
C LEU A 539 -12.13 -9.08 -25.60
N GLN A 540 -12.77 -9.91 -26.43
CA GLN A 540 -12.17 -11.17 -26.87
C GLN A 540 -10.93 -10.93 -27.73
N SER A 541 -10.91 -9.91 -28.60
CA SER A 541 -9.71 -9.56 -29.37
C SER A 541 -8.52 -9.17 -28.48
N GLN A 542 -8.79 -8.48 -27.37
CA GLN A 542 -7.77 -8.13 -26.38
C GLN A 542 -7.24 -9.37 -25.64
N VAL A 543 -8.14 -10.28 -25.29
CA VAL A 543 -7.79 -11.55 -24.65
C VAL A 543 -6.91 -12.41 -25.59
N ASP A 544 -7.25 -12.46 -26.88
CA ASP A 544 -6.49 -13.24 -27.87
C ASP A 544 -5.09 -12.67 -28.09
N GLU A 545 -4.93 -11.36 -28.07
CA GLU A 545 -3.63 -10.69 -28.12
C GLU A 545 -2.76 -11.06 -26.91
N ILE A 546 -3.31 -11.02 -25.70
CA ILE A 546 -2.60 -11.39 -24.47
C ILE A 546 -2.27 -12.88 -24.46
N ASN A 547 -3.18 -13.72 -24.94
CA ASN A 547 -2.98 -15.16 -25.03
C ASN A 547 -1.86 -15.56 -26.00
N ALA A 548 -1.51 -14.72 -26.98
CA ALA A 548 -0.51 -15.07 -27.99
C ALA A 548 0.84 -15.46 -27.37
N ASP A 549 1.23 -14.77 -26.31
CA ASP A 549 2.53 -14.95 -25.63
C ASP A 549 2.47 -15.92 -24.43
N LEU A 550 1.31 -16.51 -24.11
CA LEU A 550 1.16 -17.46 -23.01
C LEU A 550 1.41 -18.90 -23.44
N ALA A 551 1.94 -19.70 -22.51
CA ALA A 551 2.04 -21.14 -22.72
C ALA A 551 0.66 -21.77 -22.94
N GLN A 552 0.58 -22.88 -23.67
CA GLN A 552 -0.71 -23.45 -24.09
C GLN A 552 -1.65 -23.79 -22.92
N PHE A 553 -1.10 -24.19 -21.77
CA PHE A 553 -1.87 -24.54 -20.59
C PHE A 553 -2.27 -23.30 -19.75
N GLU A 554 -1.61 -22.16 -19.94
CA GLU A 554 -1.88 -20.88 -19.29
C GLU A 554 -2.92 -20.04 -20.04
N LYS A 555 -3.16 -20.36 -21.34
CA LYS A 555 -4.09 -19.59 -22.16
C LYS A 555 -5.50 -19.59 -21.58
N VAL A 556 -6.04 -18.41 -21.44
CA VAL A 556 -7.43 -18.19 -21.03
C VAL A 556 -8.36 -18.59 -22.18
N LYS A 557 -9.14 -19.64 -21.99
CA LYS A 557 -9.98 -20.23 -23.07
C LYS A 557 -11.38 -19.63 -23.15
N LYS A 558 -11.92 -19.21 -22.03
CA LYS A 558 -13.25 -18.58 -21.97
C LYS A 558 -13.21 -17.37 -21.03
N VAL A 559 -13.96 -16.34 -21.40
CA VAL A 559 -14.09 -15.11 -20.62
C VAL A 559 -15.57 -14.84 -20.36
N ARG A 560 -15.87 -14.31 -19.17
CA ARG A 560 -17.18 -13.73 -18.85
C ARG A 560 -16.97 -12.31 -18.34
N LEU A 561 -17.72 -11.38 -18.94
CA LEU A 561 -17.71 -9.99 -18.53
C LEU A 561 -18.70 -9.80 -17.37
N LEU A 562 -18.31 -9.00 -16.41
CA LEU A 562 -19.14 -8.61 -15.28
C LEU A 562 -19.69 -7.20 -15.50
N ALA A 563 -20.93 -6.96 -15.10
CA ALA A 563 -21.63 -5.69 -15.32
C ALA A 563 -21.40 -4.66 -14.21
N LYS A 564 -20.63 -5.02 -13.17
CA LYS A 564 -20.30 -4.13 -12.05
C LYS A 564 -18.86 -4.32 -11.58
N GLU A 565 -18.31 -3.25 -11.00
CA GLU A 565 -17.00 -3.30 -10.33
C GLU A 565 -17.09 -4.10 -9.02
N PHE A 566 -15.94 -4.68 -8.63
CA PHE A 566 -15.78 -5.26 -7.29
C PHE A 566 -15.71 -4.16 -6.23
N THR A 567 -16.33 -4.39 -5.07
CA THR A 567 -16.37 -3.42 -3.98
C THR A 567 -15.88 -3.99 -2.64
N ILE A 568 -15.49 -3.10 -1.73
CA ILE A 568 -15.16 -3.45 -0.34
C ILE A 568 -16.44 -3.82 0.40
N ASP A 569 -17.52 -3.08 0.18
CA ASP A 569 -18.81 -3.27 0.87
C ASP A 569 -19.43 -4.63 0.56
N ASP A 570 -19.30 -5.08 -0.69
CA ASP A 570 -19.71 -6.43 -1.11
C ASP A 570 -18.75 -7.53 -0.61
N GLY A 571 -17.65 -7.16 0.04
CA GLY A 571 -16.63 -8.08 0.53
C GLY A 571 -15.74 -8.67 -0.56
N GLU A 572 -15.81 -8.18 -1.79
CA GLU A 572 -15.07 -8.66 -2.96
C GLU A 572 -13.62 -8.17 -2.98
N LEU A 573 -13.40 -6.99 -2.40
CA LEU A 573 -12.07 -6.40 -2.21
C LEU A 573 -11.67 -6.35 -0.75
N THR A 574 -10.36 -6.35 -0.51
CA THR A 574 -9.78 -5.96 0.78
C THR A 574 -9.81 -4.43 0.93
N PRO A 575 -9.60 -3.87 2.16
CA PRO A 575 -9.42 -2.42 2.33
C PRO A 575 -8.29 -1.80 1.50
N THR A 576 -7.35 -2.63 1.06
CA THR A 576 -6.23 -2.24 0.18
C THR A 576 -6.52 -2.52 -1.30
N LEU A 577 -7.80 -2.70 -1.65
CA LEU A 577 -8.29 -2.94 -3.02
C LEU A 577 -7.74 -4.22 -3.68
N LYS A 578 -7.33 -5.22 -2.90
CA LYS A 578 -6.96 -6.54 -3.42
C LYS A 578 -8.19 -7.42 -3.55
N VAL A 579 -8.29 -8.14 -4.66
CA VAL A 579 -9.40 -9.07 -4.92
C VAL A 579 -9.36 -10.26 -3.94
N LYS A 580 -10.49 -10.55 -3.31
CA LYS A 580 -10.69 -11.74 -2.49
C LYS A 580 -11.17 -12.90 -3.37
N ARG A 581 -10.25 -13.64 -3.97
CA ARG A 581 -10.53 -14.70 -4.95
C ARG A 581 -11.62 -15.66 -4.50
N ASN A 582 -11.55 -16.18 -3.27
CA ASN A 582 -12.54 -17.13 -2.74
C ASN A 582 -13.96 -16.54 -2.70
N VAL A 583 -14.10 -15.25 -2.41
CA VAL A 583 -15.40 -14.56 -2.40
C VAL A 583 -15.93 -14.47 -3.83
N ILE A 584 -15.06 -14.09 -4.78
CA ILE A 584 -15.43 -14.01 -6.20
C ILE A 584 -15.84 -15.37 -6.74
N GLU A 585 -15.03 -16.42 -6.51
CA GLU A 585 -15.34 -17.77 -6.98
C GLU A 585 -16.66 -18.31 -6.40
N THR A 586 -16.94 -18.01 -5.14
CA THR A 586 -18.19 -18.41 -4.47
C THR A 586 -19.38 -17.63 -5.03
N ARG A 587 -19.28 -16.31 -5.15
CA ARG A 587 -20.37 -15.43 -5.60
C ARG A 587 -20.74 -15.69 -7.06
N TYR A 588 -19.75 -15.85 -7.92
CA TYR A 588 -19.94 -16.04 -9.36
C TYR A 588 -19.88 -17.51 -9.80
N LYS A 589 -20.03 -18.45 -8.85
CA LYS A 589 -19.92 -19.89 -9.11
C LYS A 589 -20.77 -20.35 -10.30
N LYS A 590 -22.02 -19.88 -10.42
CA LYS A 590 -22.90 -20.24 -11.53
C LYS A 590 -22.37 -19.80 -12.89
N LEU A 591 -21.83 -18.57 -12.98
CA LEU A 591 -21.20 -18.06 -14.19
C LEU A 591 -19.94 -18.83 -14.54
N ILE A 592 -19.12 -19.16 -13.51
CA ILE A 592 -17.93 -19.96 -13.68
C ILE A 592 -18.30 -21.36 -14.21
N ASP A 593 -19.28 -22.04 -13.61
CA ASP A 593 -19.70 -23.38 -14.05
C ASP A 593 -20.19 -23.39 -15.50
N GLN A 594 -20.88 -22.33 -15.94
CA GLN A 594 -21.32 -22.17 -17.34
C GLN A 594 -20.14 -22.04 -18.34
N MET A 595 -18.97 -21.57 -17.90
CA MET A 595 -17.79 -21.53 -18.77
C MET A 595 -17.20 -22.91 -19.06
N TYR A 596 -17.52 -23.93 -18.25
CA TYR A 596 -17.00 -25.30 -18.37
C TYR A 596 -18.04 -26.33 -18.83
N SER A 597 -19.30 -25.90 -18.95
CA SER A 597 -20.39 -26.72 -19.53
C SER A 597 -20.27 -26.94 -21.02
#